data_c6f7a316aa9ccb2e9a1a0d3cfc950f3d
#
_entry.id   c6f7a316aa9ccb2e9a1a0d3cfc950f3d
#
_cell.length_a   1.000
_cell.length_b   1.000
_cell.length_c   1.000
_cell.angle_alpha   90.00
_cell.angle_beta   90.00
_cell.angle_gamma   90.00
#
_symmetry.space_group_name_H-M   'P 1'
#
loop_
_entity.id
_entity.type
_entity.pdbx_description
1 polymer ?
#
loop_
_entity_poly.entity_id
_entity_poly.type
_entity_poly.pdbx_seq_one_letter_code
_entity_poly.pdbx_strand_id
1 'polypeptide(L)'
;HKAIRRQRQMCIRDRQYGGRMKIYVDEQKRYEDTKATGQCFTAVGAIGLIAIVLLDTGVIKLAALDSVNKLMVSIVMGLVFLIFFIIGMKSFMELKDISKKIDLNNSLEKEIMEYVTVTHKDELMTLASSGEKGDVCSGDLYYKRAELITSVITEKYSLLEESFLDHMVEEIYSKIYSDIVEE
;
A
#
# COMPACT_ATOMS: atom_id res chain seq x y z
N HIS A 1 -42.92 -7.57 -1.07
CA HIS A 1 -42.60 -6.24 -1.65
C HIS A 1 -41.80 -5.30 -0.76
N LYS A 2 -41.87 -5.36 0.59
CA LYS A 2 -41.08 -4.53 1.51
C LYS A 2 -39.59 -4.98 1.62
N ALA A 3 -39.32 -6.28 1.54
CA ALA A 3 -37.96 -6.84 1.61
C ALA A 3 -37.12 -6.44 0.39
N ILE A 4 -37.70 -6.46 -0.81
CA ILE A 4 -37.02 -6.06 -2.06
C ILE A 4 -36.69 -4.56 -2.08
N ARG A 5 -37.48 -3.71 -1.41
CA ARG A 5 -37.21 -2.28 -1.29
C ARG A 5 -35.99 -2.02 -0.35
N ARG A 6 -35.89 -2.77 0.75
CA ARG A 6 -34.72 -2.65 1.66
C ARG A 6 -33.43 -3.09 0.99
N GLN A 7 -33.46 -4.17 0.21
CA GLN A 7 -32.30 -4.65 -0.54
C GLN A 7 -31.85 -3.64 -1.61
N ARG A 8 -32.80 -2.99 -2.32
CA ARG A 8 -32.45 -1.91 -3.26
C ARG A 8 -31.86 -0.66 -2.58
N GLN A 9 -32.32 -0.32 -1.37
CA GLN A 9 -31.73 0.81 -0.62
C GLN A 9 -30.32 0.51 -0.11
N MET A 10 -30.03 -0.73 0.29
CA MET A 10 -28.65 -1.14 0.60
C MET A 10 -27.74 -1.01 -0.62
N CYS A 11 -28.11 -1.56 -1.77
CA CYS A 11 -27.31 -1.45 -2.99
C CYS A 11 -27.12 0.00 -3.51
N ILE A 12 -28.04 0.92 -3.20
CA ILE A 12 -27.91 2.34 -3.58
C ILE A 12 -26.96 3.06 -2.62
N ARG A 13 -26.97 2.72 -1.34
CA ARG A 13 -26.04 3.27 -0.35
C ARG A 13 -24.61 2.82 -0.67
N ASP A 14 -24.39 1.55 -1.01
CA ASP A 14 -23.09 1.04 -1.44
C ASP A 14 -22.56 1.71 -2.72
N ARG A 15 -23.47 2.15 -3.62
CA ARG A 15 -23.07 2.92 -4.80
C ARG A 15 -22.72 4.37 -4.51
N GLN A 16 -23.26 4.98 -3.48
CA GLN A 16 -22.91 6.34 -3.07
C GLN A 16 -21.57 6.40 -2.33
N TYR A 17 -21.20 5.32 -1.61
CA TYR A 17 -19.85 5.11 -1.06
C TYR A 17 -18.86 4.57 -2.10
N GLY A 18 -19.31 4.19 -3.30
CA GLY A 18 -18.49 3.71 -4.41
C GLY A 18 -17.76 4.80 -5.23
N GLY A 19 -17.58 6.00 -4.67
CA GLY A 19 -16.61 6.97 -5.16
C GLY A 19 -15.22 6.49 -4.80
N ARG A 20 -14.56 5.77 -5.75
CA ARG A 20 -13.15 5.35 -5.70
C ARG A 20 -12.62 5.20 -4.28
N MET A 21 -12.94 4.10 -3.62
CA MET A 21 -12.19 3.68 -2.45
C MET A 21 -10.74 3.59 -2.90
N LYS A 22 -9.94 4.56 -2.55
CA LYS A 22 -8.49 4.44 -2.63
C LYS A 22 -8.15 3.38 -1.60
N ILE A 23 -7.95 2.16 -2.07
CA ILE A 23 -7.47 1.08 -1.22
C ILE A 23 -6.16 1.56 -0.60
N TYR A 24 -6.06 1.53 0.71
CA TYR A 24 -4.80 1.80 1.40
C TYR A 24 -3.72 0.90 0.82
N VAL A 25 -2.74 1.50 0.19
CA VAL A 25 -1.59 0.78 -0.34
C VAL A 25 -0.55 0.80 0.77
N ASP A 26 -0.28 -0.37 1.31
CA ASP A 26 0.82 -0.56 2.25
C ASP A 26 2.14 -0.10 1.57
N GLU A 27 2.64 1.04 2.01
CA GLU A 27 3.86 1.65 1.47
C GLU A 27 5.07 0.74 1.69
N GLN A 28 5.04 -0.13 2.69
CA GLN A 28 6.08 -1.11 2.95
C GLN A 28 6.12 -2.18 1.86
N LYS A 29 4.98 -2.69 1.44
CA LYS A 29 4.86 -3.64 0.34
C LYS A 29 5.29 -3.00 -0.99
N ARG A 30 4.87 -1.77 -1.21
CA ARG A 30 5.31 -0.98 -2.37
C ARG A 30 6.82 -0.77 -2.40
N TYR A 31 7.44 -0.53 -1.25
CA TYR A 31 8.90 -0.43 -1.12
C TYR A 31 9.58 -1.73 -1.52
N GLU A 32 9.12 -2.88 -1.03
CA GLU A 32 9.68 -4.19 -1.36
C GLU A 32 9.54 -4.51 -2.85
N ASP A 33 8.38 -4.27 -3.45
CA ASP A 33 8.11 -4.48 -4.87
C ASP A 33 9.01 -3.59 -5.75
N THR A 34 9.13 -2.30 -5.40
CA THR A 34 9.99 -1.36 -6.13
C THR A 34 11.46 -1.72 -5.99
N LYS A 35 11.89 -2.18 -4.82
CA LYS A 35 13.25 -2.65 -4.56
C LYS A 35 13.59 -3.89 -5.39
N ALA A 36 12.71 -4.90 -5.37
CA ALA A 36 12.88 -6.12 -6.16
C ALA A 36 12.95 -5.82 -7.66
N THR A 37 12.05 -4.99 -8.16
CA THR A 37 12.01 -4.56 -9.55
C THR A 37 13.28 -3.79 -9.93
N GLY A 38 13.69 -2.81 -9.11
CA GLY A 38 14.91 -2.03 -9.34
C GLY A 38 16.16 -2.89 -9.36
N GLN A 39 16.28 -3.87 -8.45
CA GLN A 39 17.39 -4.80 -8.42
C GLN A 39 17.44 -5.68 -9.68
N CYS A 40 16.30 -6.24 -10.11
CA CYS A 40 16.23 -7.05 -11.32
C CYS A 40 16.64 -6.27 -12.57
N PHE A 41 16.07 -5.09 -12.78
CA PHE A 41 16.38 -4.29 -13.98
C PHE A 41 17.82 -3.80 -13.99
N THR A 42 18.35 -3.40 -12.84
CA THR A 42 19.76 -2.98 -12.74
C THR A 42 20.72 -4.15 -13.00
N ALA A 43 20.44 -5.32 -12.43
CA ALA A 43 21.28 -6.50 -12.62
C ALA A 43 21.27 -6.96 -14.08
N VAL A 44 20.09 -7.08 -14.70
CA VAL A 44 19.96 -7.48 -16.10
C VAL A 44 20.62 -6.46 -17.03
N GLY A 45 20.40 -5.17 -16.77
CA GLY A 45 21.02 -4.09 -17.55
C GLY A 45 22.54 -4.11 -17.45
N ALA A 46 23.10 -4.24 -16.25
CA ALA A 46 24.54 -4.28 -16.03
C ALA A 46 25.19 -5.52 -16.65
N ILE A 47 24.62 -6.70 -16.44
CA ILE A 47 25.14 -7.95 -17.03
C ILE A 47 25.06 -7.90 -18.55
N GLY A 48 23.95 -7.39 -19.10
CA GLY A 48 23.78 -7.24 -20.53
C GLY A 48 24.78 -6.29 -21.16
N LEU A 49 25.05 -5.14 -20.55
CA LEU A 49 26.08 -4.20 -21.02
C LEU A 49 27.48 -4.81 -20.97
N ILE A 50 27.82 -5.52 -19.90
CA ILE A 50 29.10 -6.23 -19.79
C ILE A 50 29.24 -7.29 -20.90
N ALA A 51 28.17 -8.06 -21.15
CA ALA A 51 28.16 -9.08 -22.18
C ALA A 51 28.41 -8.48 -23.59
N ILE A 52 27.83 -7.32 -23.89
CA ILE A 52 28.03 -6.61 -25.16
C ILE A 52 29.49 -6.14 -25.28
N VAL A 53 30.07 -5.56 -24.24
CA VAL A 53 31.48 -5.16 -24.26
C VAL A 53 32.40 -6.35 -24.50
N LEU A 54 32.12 -7.51 -23.91
CA LEU A 54 32.89 -8.74 -24.10
C LEU A 54 32.73 -9.30 -25.54
N LEU A 55 31.57 -9.14 -26.16
CA LEU A 55 31.34 -9.47 -27.55
C LEU A 55 32.11 -8.55 -28.51
N ASP A 56 32.11 -7.24 -28.24
CA ASP A 56 32.79 -6.25 -29.10
C ASP A 56 34.31 -6.36 -29.01
N THR A 57 34.85 -6.61 -27.83
CA THR A 57 36.29 -6.85 -27.61
C THR A 57 36.78 -8.19 -28.18
N GLY A 58 35.86 -9.06 -28.65
CA GLY A 58 36.22 -10.33 -29.27
C GLY A 58 36.63 -11.43 -28.28
N VAL A 59 36.44 -11.22 -26.97
CA VAL A 59 36.65 -12.24 -25.95
C VAL A 59 35.67 -13.39 -26.15
N ILE A 60 34.41 -13.07 -26.50
CA ILE A 60 33.40 -14.07 -26.90
C ILE A 60 33.29 -14.08 -28.40
N LYS A 61 33.82 -15.13 -29.05
CA LYS A 61 33.70 -15.32 -30.47
C LYS A 61 32.39 -16.04 -30.81
N LEU A 62 31.36 -15.32 -31.21
CA LEU A 62 30.19 -15.92 -31.85
C LEU A 62 30.53 -16.18 -33.33
N ALA A 63 30.83 -17.42 -33.66
CA ALA A 63 31.26 -17.85 -35.01
C ALA A 63 30.17 -17.67 -36.09
N ALA A 64 28.95 -17.32 -35.72
CA ALA A 64 27.78 -17.22 -36.60
C ALA A 64 27.45 -15.79 -37.09
N LEU A 65 28.17 -14.76 -36.65
CA LEU A 65 27.83 -13.37 -36.95
C LEU A 65 28.90 -12.72 -37.84
N ASP A 66 28.50 -12.33 -39.05
CA ASP A 66 29.29 -11.44 -39.92
C ASP A 66 29.51 -10.08 -39.21
N SER A 67 30.61 -9.41 -39.53
CA SER A 67 31.01 -8.14 -38.87
C SER A 67 29.94 -7.06 -38.92
N VAL A 68 29.15 -6.97 -39.98
CA VAL A 68 28.07 -5.99 -40.14
C VAL A 68 26.88 -6.33 -39.21
N ASN A 69 26.49 -7.60 -39.18
CA ASN A 69 25.41 -8.09 -38.31
C ASN A 69 25.79 -7.96 -36.85
N LYS A 70 27.07 -8.19 -36.48
CA LYS A 70 27.59 -8.02 -35.12
C LYS A 70 27.41 -6.58 -34.61
N LEU A 71 27.75 -5.59 -35.44
CA LEU A 71 27.64 -4.17 -35.08
C LEU A 71 26.17 -3.75 -34.88
N MET A 72 25.28 -4.17 -35.76
CA MET A 72 23.84 -3.90 -35.64
C MET A 72 23.24 -4.51 -34.37
N VAL A 73 23.55 -5.77 -34.08
CA VAL A 73 23.09 -6.46 -32.87
C VAL A 73 23.64 -5.77 -31.63
N SER A 74 24.92 -5.39 -31.62
CA SER A 74 25.55 -4.70 -30.48
C SER A 74 24.86 -3.36 -30.17
N ILE A 75 24.56 -2.55 -31.20
CA ILE A 75 23.87 -1.26 -31.02
C ILE A 75 22.46 -1.46 -30.46
N VAL A 76 21.67 -2.34 -31.09
CA VAL A 76 20.26 -2.55 -30.70
C VAL A 76 20.18 -3.11 -29.28
N MET A 77 20.93 -4.17 -29.01
CA MET A 77 20.93 -4.79 -27.67
C MET A 77 21.54 -3.85 -26.61
N GLY A 78 22.58 -3.08 -26.98
CA GLY A 78 23.17 -2.07 -26.11
C GLY A 78 22.17 -1.02 -25.67
N LEU A 79 21.36 -0.51 -26.59
CA LEU A 79 20.29 0.44 -26.26
C LEU A 79 19.24 -0.18 -25.31
N VAL A 80 18.83 -1.41 -25.57
CA VAL A 80 17.84 -2.10 -24.71
C VAL A 80 18.37 -2.28 -23.29
N PHE A 81 19.60 -2.78 -23.11
CA PHE A 81 20.20 -2.96 -21.79
C PHE A 81 20.48 -1.63 -21.07
N LEU A 82 20.81 -0.59 -21.84
CA LEU A 82 20.98 0.76 -21.29
C LEU A 82 19.66 1.29 -20.75
N ILE A 83 18.55 1.09 -21.46
CA ILE A 83 17.21 1.46 -20.98
C ILE A 83 16.87 0.69 -19.69
N PHE A 84 17.12 -0.61 -19.64
CA PHE A 84 16.88 -1.39 -18.41
C PHE A 84 17.72 -0.89 -17.25
N PHE A 85 18.97 -0.55 -17.48
CA PHE A 85 19.84 0.02 -16.45
C PHE A 85 19.33 1.36 -15.93
N ILE A 86 18.87 2.26 -16.82
CA ILE A 86 18.28 3.55 -16.44
C ILE A 86 17.00 3.37 -15.63
N ILE A 87 16.11 2.45 -16.03
CA ILE A 87 14.87 2.15 -15.28
C ILE A 87 15.22 1.63 -13.90
N GLY A 88 16.17 0.72 -13.77
CA GLY A 88 16.64 0.21 -12.50
C GLY A 88 17.19 1.32 -11.59
N MET A 89 18.03 2.20 -12.12
CA MET A 89 18.56 3.36 -11.40
C MET A 89 17.46 4.30 -10.91
N LYS A 90 16.45 4.57 -11.73
CA LYS A 90 15.30 5.40 -11.36
C LYS A 90 14.51 4.78 -10.22
N SER A 91 14.30 3.47 -10.22
CA SER A 91 13.64 2.75 -9.11
C SER A 91 14.37 2.94 -7.79
N PHE A 92 15.71 2.96 -7.78
CA PHE A 92 16.47 3.24 -6.55
C PHE A 92 16.30 4.68 -6.04
N MET A 93 16.08 5.64 -6.92
CA MET A 93 15.77 7.01 -6.49
C MET A 93 14.39 7.11 -5.83
N GLU A 94 13.40 6.42 -6.40
CA GLU A 94 12.04 6.36 -5.84
C GLU A 94 12.00 5.68 -4.46
N LEU A 95 12.86 4.69 -4.20
CA LEU A 95 12.95 4.01 -2.91
C LEU A 95 13.24 4.97 -1.74
N LYS A 96 14.06 5.99 -1.96
CA LYS A 96 14.38 6.98 -0.92
C LYS A 96 13.15 7.79 -0.52
N ASP A 97 12.29 8.11 -1.47
CA ASP A 97 11.08 8.89 -1.20
C ASP A 97 10.00 8.03 -0.54
N ILE A 98 9.88 6.75 -0.97
CA ILE A 98 8.99 5.78 -0.33
C ILE A 98 9.42 5.50 1.11
N SER A 99 10.73 5.32 1.37
CA SER A 99 11.25 5.09 2.72
C SER A 99 10.91 6.24 3.67
N LYS A 100 11.04 7.49 3.22
CA LYS A 100 10.65 8.65 4.04
C LYS A 100 9.15 8.66 4.36
N LYS A 101 8.31 8.27 3.40
CA LYS A 101 6.87 8.18 3.63
C LYS A 101 6.53 7.09 4.64
N ILE A 102 7.21 5.93 4.58
CA ILE A 102 7.05 4.86 5.54
C ILE A 102 7.38 5.34 6.95
N ASP A 103 8.52 6.02 7.12
CA ASP A 103 8.94 6.53 8.43
C ASP A 103 7.93 7.55 8.99
N LEU A 104 7.38 8.42 8.13
CA LEU A 104 6.35 9.39 8.51
C LEU A 104 5.04 8.69 8.88
N ASN A 105 4.57 7.75 8.06
CA ASN A 105 3.34 7.01 8.33
C ASN A 105 3.44 6.20 9.62
N ASN A 106 4.54 5.48 9.83
CA ASN A 106 4.78 4.70 11.04
C ASN A 106 4.84 5.57 12.31
N SER A 107 5.37 6.79 12.22
CA SER A 107 5.39 7.72 13.35
C SER A 107 3.99 8.29 13.65
N LEU A 108 3.23 8.65 12.62
CA LEU A 108 1.85 9.10 12.74
C LEU A 108 0.92 8.00 13.28
N GLU A 109 1.07 6.78 12.79
CA GLU A 109 0.33 5.61 13.24
C GLU A 109 0.51 5.37 14.74
N LYS A 110 1.76 5.39 15.21
CA LYS A 110 2.07 5.27 16.65
C LYS A 110 1.48 6.40 17.47
N GLU A 111 1.59 7.64 17.00
CA GLU A 111 1.05 8.81 17.70
C GLU A 111 -0.48 8.77 17.77
N ILE A 112 -1.15 8.42 16.67
CA ILE A 112 -2.61 8.28 16.63
C ILE A 112 -3.07 7.13 17.54
N MET A 113 -2.39 5.98 17.45
CA MET A 113 -2.68 4.82 18.26
C MET A 113 -2.55 5.15 19.75
N GLU A 114 -1.46 5.79 20.15
CA GLU A 114 -1.24 6.21 21.55
C GLU A 114 -2.29 7.23 21.99
N TYR A 115 -2.60 8.22 21.15
CA TYR A 115 -3.61 9.22 21.44
C TYR A 115 -4.99 8.60 21.70
N VAL A 116 -5.45 7.73 20.83
CA VAL A 116 -6.77 7.10 20.94
C VAL A 116 -6.83 6.12 22.11
N THR A 117 -5.79 5.30 22.30
CA THR A 117 -5.78 4.28 23.35
C THR A 117 -5.53 4.85 24.74
N VAL A 118 -4.84 5.98 24.87
CA VAL A 118 -4.57 6.59 26.20
C VAL A 118 -5.64 7.61 26.56
N THR A 119 -6.02 8.49 25.63
CA THR A 119 -6.89 9.63 25.94
C THR A 119 -8.38 9.27 25.92
N HIS A 120 -8.81 8.39 25.01
CA HIS A 120 -10.23 8.05 24.78
C HIS A 120 -10.59 6.60 25.14
N LYS A 121 -9.71 5.90 25.88
CA LYS A 121 -9.94 4.49 26.24
C LYS A 121 -11.25 4.29 27.00
N ASP A 122 -11.55 5.13 27.99
CA ASP A 122 -12.74 4.99 28.83
C ASP A 122 -14.03 5.22 28.03
N GLU A 123 -14.02 6.15 27.08
CA GLU A 123 -15.15 6.44 26.21
C GLU A 123 -15.42 5.30 25.24
N LEU A 124 -14.36 4.75 24.63
CA LEU A 124 -14.44 3.59 23.75
C LEU A 124 -14.89 2.31 24.48
N MET A 125 -14.45 2.13 25.73
CA MET A 125 -14.86 0.98 26.56
C MET A 125 -16.30 1.10 27.06
N THR A 126 -16.82 2.30 27.35
CA THR A 126 -18.22 2.48 27.74
C THR A 126 -19.18 2.11 26.62
N LEU A 127 -18.82 2.36 25.37
CA LEU A 127 -19.57 1.90 24.19
C LEU A 127 -19.42 0.40 23.93
N ALA A 128 -18.33 -0.21 24.36
CA ALA A 128 -18.18 -1.66 24.31
C ALA A 128 -19.19 -2.36 25.21
N SER A 129 -19.36 -1.86 26.46
CA SER A 129 -20.26 -2.45 27.47
C SER A 129 -21.74 -2.12 27.25
N SER A 130 -22.09 -1.05 26.55
CA SER A 130 -23.49 -0.70 26.25
C SER A 130 -24.12 -1.55 25.15
N GLY A 131 -23.32 -2.29 24.38
CA GLY A 131 -23.81 -3.22 23.35
C GLY A 131 -24.39 -4.52 23.88
N GLU A 132 -24.10 -4.91 25.13
CA GLU A 132 -24.60 -6.15 25.73
C GLU A 132 -26.07 -6.10 26.21
N LYS A 133 -26.69 -4.93 26.28
CA LYS A 133 -28.04 -4.74 26.87
C LYS A 133 -29.17 -4.49 25.90
N GLY A 134 -29.00 -4.61 24.61
CA GLY A 134 -30.06 -4.36 23.64
C GLY A 134 -29.92 -5.18 22.37
N ASP A 135 -31.05 -5.53 21.78
CA ASP A 135 -31.27 -6.24 20.51
C ASP A 135 -30.66 -5.47 19.31
N VAL A 136 -29.38 -5.05 19.41
CA VAL A 136 -28.66 -4.28 18.39
C VAL A 136 -27.90 -5.26 17.52
N CYS A 137 -28.23 -5.26 16.23
CA CYS A 137 -27.55 -6.07 15.23
C CYS A 137 -26.02 -5.81 15.31
N SER A 138 -25.20 -6.85 15.37
CA SER A 138 -23.72 -6.72 15.53
C SER A 138 -23.08 -5.77 14.52
N GLY A 139 -23.67 -5.63 13.34
CA GLY A 139 -23.25 -4.68 12.32
C GLY A 139 -23.46 -3.21 12.69
N ASP A 140 -24.57 -2.87 13.37
CA ASP A 140 -24.82 -1.48 13.77
C ASP A 140 -23.87 -1.02 14.89
N LEU A 141 -23.43 -1.94 15.74
CA LEU A 141 -22.41 -1.70 16.75
C LEU A 141 -21.04 -1.40 16.14
N TYR A 142 -20.65 -2.18 15.13
CA TYR A 142 -19.41 -1.94 14.41
C TYR A 142 -19.37 -0.54 13.81
N TYR A 143 -20.43 -0.13 13.10
CA TYR A 143 -20.49 1.19 12.48
C TYR A 143 -20.44 2.33 13.51
N LYS A 144 -21.13 2.22 14.63
CA LYS A 144 -21.11 3.23 15.69
C LYS A 144 -19.72 3.37 16.34
N ARG A 145 -19.04 2.25 16.58
CA ARG A 145 -17.69 2.25 17.13
C ARG A 145 -16.68 2.83 16.14
N ALA A 146 -16.77 2.42 14.87
CA ALA A 146 -15.92 2.95 13.80
C ALA A 146 -16.13 4.46 13.60
N GLU A 147 -17.39 4.93 13.62
CA GLU A 147 -17.72 6.35 13.51
C GLU A 147 -17.16 7.18 14.68
N LEU A 148 -17.20 6.65 15.90
CA LEU A 148 -16.61 7.31 17.06
C LEU A 148 -15.09 7.38 16.97
N ILE A 149 -14.41 6.29 16.58
CA ILE A 149 -12.96 6.29 16.38
C ILE A 149 -12.62 7.33 15.29
N THR A 150 -13.36 7.34 14.17
CA THR A 150 -13.19 8.30 13.08
C THR A 150 -13.33 9.74 13.59
N SER A 151 -14.35 10.04 14.40
CA SER A 151 -14.56 11.39 14.92
C SER A 151 -13.42 11.84 15.84
N VAL A 152 -12.95 10.97 16.71
CA VAL A 152 -11.82 11.24 17.62
C VAL A 152 -10.53 11.52 16.86
N ILE A 153 -10.24 10.73 15.83
CA ILE A 153 -9.06 10.95 15.00
C ILE A 153 -9.18 12.25 14.20
N THR A 154 -10.35 12.50 13.59
CA THR A 154 -10.56 13.67 12.72
C THR A 154 -10.56 14.98 13.51
N GLU A 155 -10.96 14.97 14.78
CA GLU A 155 -10.92 16.13 15.64
C GLU A 155 -9.49 16.66 15.82
N LYS A 156 -8.51 15.78 15.99
CA LYS A 156 -7.10 16.15 16.17
C LYS A 156 -6.34 16.23 14.85
N TYR A 157 -6.64 15.33 13.91
CA TYR A 157 -5.92 15.18 12.64
C TYR A 157 -6.83 15.40 11.43
N SER A 158 -7.20 16.65 11.16
CA SER A 158 -8.16 17.01 10.10
C SER A 158 -7.64 16.85 8.66
N LEU A 159 -6.35 16.62 8.44
CA LEU A 159 -5.70 16.58 7.12
C LEU A 159 -5.21 15.18 6.73
N LEU A 160 -5.72 14.11 7.35
CA LEU A 160 -5.35 12.75 6.98
C LEU A 160 -5.98 12.35 5.64
N GLU A 161 -5.25 11.55 4.87
CA GLU A 161 -5.80 10.91 3.67
C GLU A 161 -6.88 9.90 4.08
N GLU A 162 -8.03 9.92 3.40
CA GLU A 162 -9.18 9.06 3.71
C GLU A 162 -8.81 7.57 3.78
N SER A 163 -7.97 7.09 2.87
CA SER A 163 -7.48 5.71 2.85
C SER A 163 -6.63 5.33 4.08
N PHE A 164 -5.84 6.28 4.59
CA PHE A 164 -5.04 6.08 5.79
C PHE A 164 -5.92 6.14 7.05
N LEU A 165 -6.91 7.04 7.06
CA LEU A 165 -7.89 7.13 8.14
C LEU A 165 -8.68 5.84 8.29
N ASP A 166 -9.21 5.29 7.20
CA ASP A 166 -9.95 4.02 7.19
C ASP A 166 -9.08 2.87 7.72
N HIS A 167 -7.83 2.79 7.29
CA HIS A 167 -6.88 1.80 7.78
C HIS A 167 -6.63 1.93 9.28
N MET A 168 -6.43 3.14 9.79
CA MET A 168 -6.22 3.40 11.22
C MET A 168 -7.45 3.05 12.05
N VAL A 169 -8.65 3.35 11.56
CA VAL A 169 -9.90 2.99 12.24
C VAL A 169 -10.02 1.48 12.37
N GLU A 170 -9.72 0.73 11.32
CA GLU A 170 -9.78 -0.73 11.32
C GLU A 170 -8.74 -1.34 12.27
N GLU A 171 -7.52 -0.82 12.27
CA GLU A 171 -6.45 -1.29 13.14
C GLU A 171 -6.74 -1.00 14.63
N ILE A 172 -7.20 0.21 14.95
CA ILE A 172 -7.60 0.60 16.31
C ILE A 172 -8.79 -0.25 16.77
N TYR A 173 -9.78 -0.42 15.88
CA TYR A 173 -10.94 -1.27 16.16
C TYR A 173 -10.51 -2.70 16.50
N SER A 174 -9.68 -3.30 15.66
CA SER A 174 -9.13 -4.63 15.89
C SER A 174 -8.40 -4.73 17.23
N LYS A 175 -7.56 -3.74 17.57
CA LYS A 175 -6.76 -3.77 18.80
C LYS A 175 -7.58 -3.56 20.08
N ILE A 176 -8.66 -2.77 20.04
CA ILE A 176 -9.47 -2.47 21.22
C ILE A 176 -10.56 -3.51 21.43
N TYR A 177 -11.14 -4.03 20.35
CA TYR A 177 -12.33 -4.89 20.43
C TYR A 177 -12.08 -6.35 20.10
N SER A 178 -10.87 -6.77 19.63
CA SER A 178 -10.56 -8.19 19.43
C SER A 178 -10.62 -8.99 20.72
N ASP A 179 -10.14 -8.41 21.81
CA ASP A 179 -10.09 -9.08 23.12
C ASP A 179 -11.49 -9.26 23.76
N ILE A 180 -12.52 -8.57 23.22
CA ILE A 180 -13.90 -8.62 23.73
C ILE A 180 -14.74 -9.69 23.01
N VAL A 181 -14.31 -10.14 21.84
CA VAL A 181 -15.04 -11.12 21.02
C VAL A 181 -14.67 -12.57 21.36
N GLU A 182 -13.60 -12.81 22.11
CA GLU A 182 -13.13 -14.14 22.52
C GLU A 182 -13.67 -14.61 23.90
N GLU A 183 -14.48 -13.84 24.60
CA GLU A 183 -15.23 -14.25 25.80
C GLU A 183 -16.70 -14.52 25.47
#